data_f6aab4180b7e2bbf3c71d4ffc793be0c
#
_entry.id   f6aab4180b7e2bbf3c71d4ffc793be0c
#
_cell.length_a   1.000
_cell.length_b   1.000
_cell.length_c   1.000
_cell.angle_alpha   90.00
_cell.angle_beta   90.00
_cell.angle_gamma   90.00
#
_symmetry.space_group_name_H-M   'P 1'
#
loop_
_entity.id
_entity.type
_entity.pdbx_description
1 polymer ?
#
loop_
_entity_poly.entity_id
_entity_poly.type
_entity_poly.pdbx_seq_one_letter_code
_entity_poly.pdbx_strand_id
1 'polypeptide(L)'
;YTVGQLQGQYIADTLDLENAAGPFNIELTAGDPADNNAPYFFQGAMDVLQPYIDEGKLVVVSGQTDFDTVATAAWDTQTAMERAQNILASYYADGTEVDAWLCSNDSTSLGVTQAIQSDYAGANKSEIIITGQDGDVANLKNIKDGIQSMTVYKAVANEAVVTLDLAKAILNGDTIDETLITNSAWDFECSYDTESYATSEGHNCPSFLLVPDVVTADNMQEKLVDTGYYTVGDDGYLVAAG
;
A
#
# COMPACT_ATOMS: atom_id res chain seq x y z
N TYR A 1 1.55 -9.68 0.21
CA TYR A 1 2.80 -9.60 -0.56
C TYR A 1 2.60 -8.82 -1.86
N THR A 2 1.62 -9.20 -2.69
CA THR A 2 1.31 -8.50 -3.97
C THR A 2 1.04 -7.01 -3.80
N VAL A 3 0.38 -6.60 -2.70
CA VAL A 3 0.18 -5.17 -2.38
C VAL A 3 1.51 -4.43 -2.33
N GLY A 4 2.49 -4.97 -1.60
CA GLY A 4 3.82 -4.39 -1.53
C GLY A 4 4.52 -4.34 -2.88
N GLN A 5 4.42 -5.42 -3.67
CA GLN A 5 4.98 -5.43 -5.04
C GLN A 5 4.38 -4.31 -5.90
N LEU A 6 3.06 -4.09 -5.83
CA LEU A 6 2.40 -3.01 -6.57
C LEU A 6 2.88 -1.63 -6.14
N GLN A 7 3.12 -1.41 -4.84
CA GLN A 7 3.68 -0.16 -4.33
C GLN A 7 5.12 0.05 -4.81
N GLY A 8 5.97 -0.97 -4.70
CA GLY A 8 7.34 -0.93 -5.20
C GLY A 8 7.42 -0.71 -6.71
N GLN A 9 6.58 -1.40 -7.47
CA GLN A 9 6.53 -1.26 -8.92
C GLN A 9 6.05 0.13 -9.34
N TYR A 10 5.05 0.70 -8.64
CA TYR A 10 4.58 2.05 -8.91
C TYR A 10 5.71 3.10 -8.73
N ILE A 11 6.52 2.97 -7.67
CA ILE A 11 7.69 3.83 -7.47
C ILE A 11 8.71 3.62 -8.59
N ALA A 12 9.03 2.37 -8.91
CA ALA A 12 10.03 2.02 -9.92
C ALA A 12 9.65 2.55 -11.30
N ASP A 13 8.38 2.39 -11.70
CA ASP A 13 7.88 2.86 -12.99
C ASP A 13 7.81 4.38 -13.06
N THR A 14 7.35 5.04 -11.99
CA THR A 14 7.20 6.50 -11.95
C THR A 14 8.54 7.22 -12.00
N LEU A 15 9.59 6.66 -11.36
CA LEU A 15 10.97 7.17 -11.41
C LEU A 15 11.75 6.66 -12.63
N ASP A 16 11.14 5.79 -13.45
CA ASP A 16 11.80 5.15 -14.59
C ASP A 16 13.13 4.48 -14.19
N LEU A 17 13.12 3.74 -13.05
CA LEU A 17 14.35 3.20 -12.47
C LEU A 17 15.10 2.23 -13.39
N GLU A 18 14.42 1.61 -14.35
CA GLU A 18 15.05 0.76 -15.35
C GLU A 18 16.02 1.56 -16.23
N ASN A 19 15.63 2.76 -16.67
CA ASN A 19 16.35 3.56 -17.66
C ASN A 19 17.05 4.80 -17.06
N ALA A 20 16.51 5.35 -15.97
CA ALA A 20 17.08 6.54 -15.34
C ALA A 20 18.42 6.27 -14.68
N ALA A 21 19.29 7.28 -14.68
CA ALA A 21 20.63 7.16 -14.10
C ALA A 21 20.62 7.21 -12.56
N GLY A 22 19.64 7.88 -11.95
CA GLY A 22 19.61 8.12 -10.51
C GLY A 22 20.80 9.02 -10.03
N PRO A 23 21.15 9.04 -8.72
CA PRO A 23 20.36 8.44 -7.66
C PRO A 23 19.05 9.21 -7.38
N PHE A 24 18.04 8.49 -6.91
CA PHE A 24 16.82 9.06 -6.34
C PHE A 24 16.76 8.75 -4.84
N ASN A 25 16.27 9.68 -4.04
CA ASN A 25 16.21 9.57 -2.60
C ASN A 25 14.84 9.03 -2.17
N ILE A 26 14.85 7.92 -1.43
CA ILE A 26 13.63 7.28 -0.93
C ILE A 26 13.69 7.13 0.60
N GLU A 27 12.52 7.23 1.25
CA GLU A 27 12.33 6.83 2.65
C GLU A 27 11.26 5.75 2.76
N LEU A 28 11.32 4.99 3.84
CA LEU A 28 10.48 3.81 4.07
C LEU A 28 9.70 3.94 5.38
N THR A 29 8.41 3.60 5.35
CA THR A 29 7.54 3.50 6.53
C THR A 29 6.69 2.25 6.41
N ALA A 30 6.94 1.28 7.28
CA ALA A 30 6.20 0.02 7.33
C ALA A 30 5.09 0.05 8.39
N GLY A 31 4.32 -1.03 8.44
CA GLY A 31 3.17 -1.19 9.32
C GLY A 31 3.48 -1.74 10.70
N ASP A 32 2.42 -2.20 11.38
CA ASP A 32 2.52 -2.72 12.75
C ASP A 32 3.29 -4.04 12.82
N PRO A 33 4.36 -4.15 13.62
CA PRO A 33 5.09 -5.40 13.79
C PRO A 33 4.27 -6.51 14.47
N ALA A 34 3.15 -6.17 15.11
CA ALA A 34 2.21 -7.16 15.67
C ALA A 34 1.21 -7.69 14.64
N ASP A 35 1.10 -7.08 13.46
CA ASP A 35 0.28 -7.55 12.35
C ASP A 35 1.09 -8.49 11.44
N ASN A 36 0.64 -9.74 11.33
CA ASN A 36 1.30 -10.74 10.48
C ASN A 36 1.38 -10.35 8.99
N ASN A 37 0.53 -9.43 8.50
CA ASN A 37 0.54 -8.98 7.12
C ASN A 37 1.62 -7.91 6.86
N ALA A 38 1.97 -7.10 7.86
CA ALA A 38 2.88 -5.98 7.69
C ALA A 38 4.26 -6.38 7.13
N PRO A 39 4.91 -7.46 7.60
CA PRO A 39 6.14 -7.95 6.98
C PRO A 39 5.98 -8.34 5.51
N TYR A 40 4.84 -8.93 5.11
CA TYR A 40 4.60 -9.32 3.71
C TYR A 40 4.44 -8.11 2.80
N PHE A 41 3.76 -7.05 3.25
CA PHE A 41 3.66 -5.80 2.48
C PHE A 41 5.04 -5.20 2.27
N PHE A 42 5.82 -5.08 3.33
CA PHE A 42 7.17 -4.53 3.27
C PHE A 42 8.09 -5.38 2.38
N GLN A 43 8.10 -6.70 2.56
CA GLN A 43 8.91 -7.62 1.77
C GLN A 43 8.56 -7.52 0.28
N GLY A 44 7.27 -7.50 -0.07
CA GLY A 44 6.84 -7.38 -1.47
C GLY A 44 7.36 -6.11 -2.14
N ALA A 45 7.34 -4.98 -1.44
CA ALA A 45 7.89 -3.72 -1.95
C ALA A 45 9.42 -3.78 -2.07
N MET A 46 10.09 -4.32 -1.06
CA MET A 46 11.55 -4.42 -1.06
C MET A 46 12.07 -5.40 -2.11
N ASP A 47 11.37 -6.48 -2.43
CA ASP A 47 11.76 -7.39 -3.51
C ASP A 47 11.81 -6.69 -4.88
N VAL A 48 11.02 -5.62 -5.05
CA VAL A 48 11.08 -4.77 -6.25
C VAL A 48 12.18 -3.70 -6.13
N LEU A 49 12.28 -3.03 -4.97
CA LEU A 49 13.12 -1.84 -4.82
C LEU A 49 14.58 -2.15 -4.44
N GLN A 50 14.83 -3.26 -3.71
CA GLN A 50 16.17 -3.61 -3.23
C GLN A 50 17.22 -3.71 -4.33
N PRO A 51 16.94 -4.29 -5.51
CA PRO A 51 17.93 -4.30 -6.60
C PRO A 51 18.40 -2.90 -6.99
N TYR A 52 17.50 -1.93 -7.04
CA TYR A 52 17.85 -0.54 -7.36
C TYR A 52 18.59 0.17 -6.23
N ILE A 53 18.33 -0.21 -4.98
CA ILE A 53 19.11 0.26 -3.82
C ILE A 53 20.52 -0.31 -3.88
N ASP A 54 20.68 -1.60 -4.18
CA ASP A 54 21.97 -2.27 -4.29
C ASP A 54 22.81 -1.71 -5.46
N GLU A 55 22.18 -1.29 -6.54
CA GLU A 55 22.81 -0.61 -7.68
C GLU A 55 23.12 0.87 -7.40
N GLY A 56 22.62 1.44 -6.31
CA GLY A 56 22.77 2.86 -5.97
C GLY A 56 21.90 3.81 -6.80
N LYS A 57 20.92 3.30 -7.54
CA LYS A 57 19.88 4.09 -8.22
C LYS A 57 18.84 4.66 -7.26
N LEU A 58 18.54 3.93 -6.19
CA LEU A 58 17.78 4.41 -5.04
C LEU A 58 18.69 4.52 -3.83
N VAL A 59 18.53 5.59 -3.06
CA VAL A 59 19.27 5.82 -1.82
C VAL A 59 18.27 6.07 -0.68
N VAL A 60 18.30 5.21 0.33
CA VAL A 60 17.58 5.47 1.59
C VAL A 60 18.47 6.39 2.42
N VAL A 61 18.21 7.70 2.37
CA VAL A 61 19.12 8.72 2.95
C VAL A 61 19.24 8.58 4.46
N SER A 62 18.18 8.19 5.14
CA SER A 62 18.21 7.89 6.58
C SER A 62 19.02 6.63 6.92
N GLY A 63 19.28 5.76 5.93
CA GLY A 63 19.89 4.44 6.13
C GLY A 63 18.99 3.43 6.85
N GLN A 64 17.71 3.75 7.08
CA GLN A 64 16.76 2.88 7.77
C GLN A 64 16.08 1.95 6.77
N THR A 65 16.56 0.72 6.62
CA THR A 65 16.12 -0.21 5.57
C THR A 65 15.52 -1.51 6.10
N ASP A 66 15.68 -1.81 7.38
CA ASP A 66 15.12 -3.03 7.97
C ASP A 66 13.69 -2.79 8.51
N PHE A 67 12.86 -3.84 8.43
CA PHE A 67 11.45 -3.77 8.82
C PHE A 67 11.24 -3.25 10.24
N ASP A 68 12.00 -3.75 11.21
CA ASP A 68 11.81 -3.39 12.63
C ASP A 68 12.11 -1.91 12.88
N THR A 69 13.07 -1.34 12.15
CA THR A 69 13.43 0.09 12.27
C THR A 69 12.38 1.01 11.64
N VAL A 70 11.73 0.57 10.55
CA VAL A 70 10.76 1.38 9.81
C VAL A 70 9.30 1.09 10.18
N ALA A 71 9.08 0.12 11.08
CA ALA A 71 7.76 -0.30 11.53
C ALA A 71 7.04 0.81 12.31
N THR A 72 5.71 0.80 12.22
CA THR A 72 4.82 1.77 12.89
C THR A 72 3.81 1.01 13.73
N ALA A 73 4.02 0.98 15.04
CA ALA A 73 3.15 0.26 15.97
C ALA A 73 1.69 0.72 15.84
N ALA A 74 0.78 -0.23 15.86
CA ALA A 74 -0.67 -0.03 15.73
C ALA A 74 -1.08 0.72 14.43
N TRP A 75 -0.23 0.77 13.40
CA TRP A 75 -0.46 1.56 12.18
C TRP A 75 -0.76 3.05 12.47
N ASP A 76 -0.23 3.56 13.59
CA ASP A 76 -0.62 4.85 14.14
C ASP A 76 -0.12 6.03 13.30
N THR A 77 -1.03 6.86 12.82
CA THR A 77 -0.76 8.03 11.98
C THR A 77 0.16 9.04 12.66
N GLN A 78 -0.03 9.28 13.97
CA GLN A 78 0.78 10.25 14.70
C GLN A 78 2.23 9.76 14.85
N THR A 79 2.42 8.47 15.13
CA THR A 79 3.74 7.84 15.21
C THR A 79 4.46 7.92 13.84
N ALA A 80 3.76 7.66 12.74
CA ALA A 80 4.31 7.81 11.39
C ALA A 80 4.71 9.27 11.10
N MET A 81 3.85 10.23 11.48
CA MET A 81 4.12 11.67 11.33
C MET A 81 5.38 12.09 12.09
N GLU A 82 5.47 11.74 13.38
CA GLU A 82 6.61 12.11 14.24
C GLU A 82 7.92 11.51 13.73
N ARG A 83 7.89 10.26 13.25
CA ARG A 83 9.05 9.62 12.63
C ARG A 83 9.45 10.35 11.35
N ALA A 84 8.49 10.68 10.48
CA ALA A 84 8.76 11.42 9.24
C ALA A 84 9.34 12.81 9.52
N GLN A 85 8.81 13.55 10.49
CA GLN A 85 9.36 14.85 10.94
C GLN A 85 10.81 14.72 11.41
N ASN A 86 11.13 13.69 12.19
CA ASN A 86 12.49 13.42 12.64
C ASN A 86 13.46 13.11 11.49
N ILE A 87 13.01 12.34 10.48
CA ILE A 87 13.78 12.05 9.26
C ILE A 87 14.02 13.34 8.47
N LEU A 88 12.98 14.11 8.20
CA LEU A 88 13.07 15.36 7.45
C LEU A 88 14.03 16.35 8.13
N ALA A 89 13.93 16.51 9.45
CA ALA A 89 14.81 17.40 10.21
C ALA A 89 16.27 16.93 10.26
N SER A 90 16.50 15.62 10.25
CA SER A 90 17.85 15.06 10.43
C SER A 90 18.62 14.90 9.13
N TYR A 91 17.92 14.62 8.02
CA TYR A 91 18.55 14.19 6.77
C TYR A 91 18.22 15.08 5.57
N TYR A 92 17.20 15.95 5.66
CA TYR A 92 16.72 16.76 4.55
C TYR A 92 16.71 18.26 4.84
N ALA A 93 17.23 18.68 6.00
CA ALA A 93 17.30 20.09 6.38
C ALA A 93 18.30 20.92 5.58
N ASP A 94 19.23 20.29 4.88
CA ASP A 94 20.27 20.93 4.07
C ASP A 94 19.83 21.23 2.63
N GLY A 95 18.59 20.87 2.27
CA GLY A 95 18.02 21.04 0.92
C GLY A 95 18.15 19.79 0.04
N THR A 96 18.61 18.67 0.57
CA THR A 96 18.48 17.35 -0.09
C THR A 96 17.00 17.10 -0.38
N GLU A 97 16.70 16.65 -1.60
CA GLU A 97 15.31 16.39 -2.01
C GLU A 97 14.89 14.93 -1.73
N VAL A 98 13.62 14.73 -1.37
CA VAL A 98 12.96 13.42 -1.28
C VAL A 98 12.26 13.17 -2.61
N ASP A 99 12.53 12.05 -3.28
CA ASP A 99 11.87 11.69 -4.53
C ASP A 99 10.69 10.73 -4.30
N ALA A 100 10.82 9.82 -3.33
CA ALA A 100 9.76 8.89 -2.99
C ALA A 100 9.69 8.58 -1.49
N TRP A 101 8.51 8.20 -1.01
CA TRP A 101 8.29 7.66 0.31
C TRP A 101 7.38 6.43 0.23
N LEU A 102 7.94 5.25 0.45
CA LEU A 102 7.17 4.03 0.57
C LEU A 102 6.42 4.03 1.89
N CYS A 103 5.10 4.02 1.84
CA CYS A 103 4.22 3.83 2.99
C CYS A 103 3.40 2.57 2.78
N SER A 104 3.38 1.66 3.74
CA SER A 104 2.70 0.37 3.60
C SER A 104 1.18 0.47 3.60
N ASN A 105 0.59 1.54 4.22
CA ASN A 105 -0.84 1.79 4.19
C ASN A 105 -1.20 3.28 4.25
N ASP A 106 -2.49 3.57 4.16
CA ASP A 106 -3.01 4.94 4.13
C ASP A 106 -2.88 5.66 5.48
N SER A 107 -3.03 4.97 6.62
CA SER A 107 -2.84 5.60 7.93
C SER A 107 -1.41 6.12 8.11
N THR A 108 -0.41 5.32 7.73
CA THR A 108 1.01 5.74 7.78
C THR A 108 1.31 6.80 6.73
N SER A 109 0.76 6.67 5.52
CA SER A 109 0.87 7.66 4.45
C SER A 109 0.28 9.01 4.87
N LEU A 110 -0.86 9.02 5.58
CA LEU A 110 -1.46 10.25 6.08
C LEU A 110 -0.52 10.99 7.05
N GLY A 111 0.15 10.26 7.95
CA GLY A 111 1.15 10.83 8.85
C GLY A 111 2.34 11.42 8.10
N VAL A 112 2.89 10.68 7.14
CA VAL A 112 3.99 11.12 6.29
C VAL A 112 3.61 12.35 5.46
N THR A 113 2.44 12.35 4.82
CA THR A 113 1.98 13.51 4.04
C THR A 113 1.82 14.74 4.90
N GLN A 114 1.31 14.62 6.13
CA GLN A 114 1.20 15.73 7.08
C GLN A 114 2.58 16.29 7.45
N ALA A 115 3.57 15.43 7.74
CA ALA A 115 4.93 15.84 8.02
C ALA A 115 5.57 16.57 6.83
N ILE A 116 5.42 16.02 5.61
CA ILE A 116 5.93 16.66 4.39
C ILE A 116 5.27 18.03 4.18
N GLN A 117 3.96 18.15 4.35
CA GLN A 117 3.27 19.41 4.18
C GLN A 117 3.69 20.48 5.20
N SER A 118 3.95 20.09 6.46
CA SER A 118 4.33 21.02 7.54
C SER A 118 5.82 21.33 7.60
N ASP A 119 6.69 20.35 7.43
CA ASP A 119 8.09 20.45 7.84
C ASP A 119 9.09 20.29 6.69
N TYR A 120 8.71 19.72 5.54
CA TYR A 120 9.63 19.57 4.43
C TYR A 120 9.86 20.89 3.70
N ALA A 121 11.12 21.29 3.57
CA ALA A 121 11.53 22.56 2.95
C ALA A 121 11.92 22.43 1.45
N GLY A 122 11.97 21.22 0.89
CA GLY A 122 12.33 20.99 -0.50
C GLY A 122 11.32 21.60 -1.48
N ALA A 123 11.82 21.98 -2.66
CA ALA A 123 11.00 22.61 -3.69
C ALA A 123 10.06 21.63 -4.40
N ASN A 124 10.43 20.35 -4.42
CA ASN A 124 9.72 19.28 -5.13
C ASN A 124 8.56 18.63 -4.30
N LYS A 125 8.06 19.31 -3.29
CA LYS A 125 7.03 18.79 -2.35
C LYS A 125 5.83 18.12 -3.05
N SER A 126 5.36 18.67 -4.17
CA SER A 126 4.25 18.13 -4.95
C SER A 126 4.64 17.02 -5.93
N GLU A 127 5.93 16.70 -6.03
CA GLU A 127 6.46 15.70 -6.95
C GLU A 127 6.87 14.41 -6.22
N ILE A 128 6.85 14.43 -4.89
CA ILE A 128 7.22 13.27 -4.07
C ILE A 128 6.22 12.14 -4.30
N ILE A 129 6.71 10.97 -4.69
CA ILE A 129 5.90 9.77 -4.87
C ILE A 129 5.61 9.18 -3.49
N ILE A 130 4.33 9.17 -3.10
CA ILE A 130 3.90 8.61 -1.80
C ILE A 130 2.90 7.49 -2.05
N THR A 131 3.21 6.29 -1.55
CA THR A 131 2.34 5.12 -1.67
C THR A 131 1.39 5.01 -0.48
N GLY A 132 0.37 4.18 -0.61
CA GLY A 132 -0.58 3.83 0.44
C GLY A 132 -1.30 2.52 0.13
N GLN A 133 -2.19 2.11 1.00
CA GLN A 133 -3.08 0.95 0.86
C GLN A 133 -4.33 1.20 1.70
N ASP A 134 -5.45 0.67 1.30
CA ASP A 134 -6.77 0.58 1.92
C ASP A 134 -7.82 1.51 1.29
N GLY A 135 -7.45 2.60 0.62
CA GLY A 135 -8.40 3.51 -0.01
C GLY A 135 -9.15 4.39 0.99
N ASP A 136 -8.50 4.80 2.07
CA ASP A 136 -9.11 5.66 3.08
C ASP A 136 -9.55 7.00 2.48
N VAL A 137 -10.75 7.48 2.84
CA VAL A 137 -11.35 8.71 2.29
C VAL A 137 -10.41 9.92 2.38
N ALA A 138 -9.68 10.06 3.48
CA ALA A 138 -8.72 11.15 3.65
C ALA A 138 -7.56 11.05 2.64
N ASN A 139 -7.11 9.84 2.35
CA ASN A 139 -6.03 9.56 1.42
C ASN A 139 -6.50 9.66 -0.03
N LEU A 140 -7.72 9.21 -0.34
CA LEU A 140 -8.33 9.43 -1.66
C LEU A 140 -8.47 10.93 -1.98
N LYS A 141 -8.76 11.76 -0.96
CA LYS A 141 -8.70 13.21 -1.10
C LYS A 141 -7.28 13.69 -1.41
N ASN A 142 -6.28 13.24 -0.66
CA ASN A 142 -4.89 13.59 -0.90
C ASN A 142 -4.41 13.15 -2.30
N ILE A 143 -4.85 11.99 -2.79
CA ILE A 143 -4.54 11.51 -4.14
C ILE A 143 -5.15 12.46 -5.18
N LYS A 144 -6.41 12.84 -5.00
CA LYS A 144 -7.10 13.77 -5.89
C LYS A 144 -6.45 15.16 -5.91
N ASP A 145 -5.94 15.61 -4.77
CA ASP A 145 -5.28 16.91 -4.61
C ASP A 145 -3.79 16.87 -5.01
N GLY A 146 -3.24 15.70 -5.42
CA GLY A 146 -1.84 15.53 -5.81
C GLY A 146 -0.84 15.56 -4.65
N ILE A 147 -1.29 15.25 -3.43
CA ILE A 147 -0.48 15.20 -2.21
C ILE A 147 0.07 13.78 -1.96
N GLN A 148 -0.69 12.76 -2.32
CA GLN A 148 -0.34 11.35 -2.32
C GLN A 148 -0.47 10.82 -3.75
N SER A 149 0.38 9.88 -4.16
CA SER A 149 0.42 9.44 -5.55
C SER A 149 -0.57 8.32 -5.85
N MET A 150 -0.70 7.37 -4.93
CA MET A 150 -1.53 6.18 -5.12
C MET A 150 -1.94 5.53 -3.79
N THR A 151 -2.94 4.69 -3.85
CA THR A 151 -3.25 3.70 -2.82
C THR A 151 -3.53 2.35 -3.49
N VAL A 152 -3.21 1.25 -2.81
CA VAL A 152 -3.63 -0.09 -3.23
C VAL A 152 -4.96 -0.41 -2.56
N TYR A 153 -6.00 -0.56 -3.37
CA TYR A 153 -7.35 -0.84 -2.88
C TYR A 153 -7.63 -2.34 -2.86
N LYS A 154 -8.13 -2.83 -1.75
CA LYS A 154 -8.68 -4.17 -1.58
C LYS A 154 -10.17 -4.03 -1.34
N ALA A 155 -11.00 -4.57 -2.24
CA ALA A 155 -12.45 -4.46 -2.13
C ALA A 155 -12.99 -5.30 -0.96
N VAL A 156 -13.15 -4.69 0.22
CA VAL A 156 -13.64 -5.35 1.44
C VAL A 156 -15.02 -6.00 1.22
N ALA A 157 -15.85 -5.42 0.35
CA ALA A 157 -17.12 -6.03 -0.04
C ALA A 157 -16.93 -7.41 -0.67
N ASN A 158 -15.93 -7.57 -1.53
CA ASN A 158 -15.61 -8.85 -2.16
C ASN A 158 -15.05 -9.85 -1.14
N GLU A 159 -14.21 -9.40 -0.22
CA GLU A 159 -13.72 -10.23 0.89
C GLU A 159 -14.88 -10.75 1.75
N ALA A 160 -15.87 -9.91 2.03
CA ALA A 160 -17.06 -10.30 2.77
C ALA A 160 -17.89 -11.36 2.02
N VAL A 161 -18.06 -11.22 0.70
CA VAL A 161 -18.76 -12.20 -0.14
C VAL A 161 -18.06 -13.55 -0.10
N VAL A 162 -16.73 -13.57 -0.34
CA VAL A 162 -15.93 -14.81 -0.28
C VAL A 162 -16.03 -15.46 1.10
N THR A 163 -15.90 -14.67 2.17
CA THR A 163 -15.97 -15.16 3.54
C THR A 163 -17.33 -15.81 3.84
N LEU A 164 -18.44 -15.17 3.41
CA LEU A 164 -19.78 -15.70 3.62
C LEU A 164 -20.03 -16.99 2.84
N ASP A 165 -19.58 -17.09 1.60
CA ASP A 165 -19.74 -18.28 0.78
C ASP A 165 -18.85 -19.43 1.29
N LEU A 166 -17.64 -19.13 1.73
CA LEU A 166 -16.77 -20.09 2.41
C LEU A 166 -17.43 -20.61 3.70
N ALA A 167 -17.98 -19.73 4.52
CA ALA A 167 -18.70 -20.15 5.74
C ALA A 167 -19.91 -21.04 5.44
N LYS A 168 -20.68 -20.71 4.40
CA LYS A 168 -21.81 -21.56 3.96
C LYS A 168 -21.35 -22.94 3.49
N ALA A 169 -20.28 -22.99 2.67
CA ALA A 169 -19.71 -24.24 2.18
C ALA A 169 -19.25 -25.14 3.34
N ILE A 170 -18.55 -24.58 4.33
CA ILE A 170 -18.13 -25.30 5.55
C ILE A 170 -19.34 -25.84 6.31
N LEU A 171 -20.39 -25.03 6.51
CA LEU A 171 -21.58 -25.45 7.24
C LEU A 171 -22.36 -26.55 6.52
N ASN A 172 -22.33 -26.56 5.18
CA ASN A 172 -22.95 -27.61 4.36
C ASN A 172 -22.12 -28.90 4.30
N GLY A 173 -20.86 -28.86 4.71
CA GLY A 173 -19.92 -29.97 4.57
C GLY A 173 -19.36 -30.14 3.14
N ASP A 174 -19.37 -29.07 2.37
CA ASP A 174 -18.83 -29.05 1.02
C ASP A 174 -17.31 -29.08 1.05
N THR A 175 -16.69 -29.55 -0.03
CA THR A 175 -15.24 -29.47 -0.18
C THR A 175 -14.80 -28.03 -0.39
N ILE A 176 -13.78 -27.58 0.34
CA ILE A 176 -13.21 -26.24 0.20
C ILE A 176 -11.98 -26.33 -0.68
N ASP A 177 -12.15 -25.97 -1.94
CA ASP A 177 -11.10 -25.95 -2.96
C ASP A 177 -11.42 -24.92 -4.06
N GLU A 178 -10.65 -24.90 -5.14
CA GLU A 178 -10.83 -23.99 -6.28
C GLU A 178 -12.20 -24.06 -6.95
N THR A 179 -12.94 -25.16 -6.74
CA THR A 179 -14.30 -25.30 -7.32
C THR A 179 -15.29 -24.33 -6.70
N LEU A 180 -15.00 -23.79 -5.50
CA LEU A 180 -15.80 -22.73 -4.91
C LEU A 180 -15.81 -21.47 -5.80
N ILE A 181 -14.66 -21.12 -6.40
CA ILE A 181 -14.55 -19.98 -7.33
C ILE A 181 -15.38 -20.25 -8.58
N THR A 182 -15.20 -21.41 -9.21
CA THR A 182 -15.87 -21.75 -10.49
C THR A 182 -17.38 -21.90 -10.37
N ASN A 183 -17.87 -22.28 -9.19
CA ASN A 183 -19.30 -22.48 -8.92
C ASN A 183 -19.97 -21.23 -8.32
N SER A 184 -19.20 -20.20 -7.96
CA SER A 184 -19.72 -18.94 -7.43
C SER A 184 -20.32 -18.07 -8.55
N ALA A 185 -21.08 -17.07 -8.14
CA ALA A 185 -21.54 -16.00 -9.00
C ALA A 185 -20.69 -14.72 -8.84
N TRP A 186 -19.44 -14.87 -8.41
CA TRP A 186 -18.53 -13.73 -8.21
C TRP A 186 -18.18 -13.10 -9.55
N ASP A 187 -18.26 -11.78 -9.60
CA ASP A 187 -17.94 -10.95 -10.78
C ASP A 187 -16.56 -10.26 -10.63
N PHE A 188 -15.73 -10.78 -9.73
CA PHE A 188 -14.38 -10.29 -9.45
C PHE A 188 -13.36 -11.44 -9.50
N GLU A 189 -12.09 -11.08 -9.72
CA GLU A 189 -11.01 -12.06 -9.73
C GLU A 189 -10.66 -12.56 -8.32
N CYS A 190 -10.52 -13.88 -8.22
CA CYS A 190 -10.08 -14.57 -7.03
C CYS A 190 -9.26 -15.80 -7.44
N SER A 191 -8.19 -16.09 -6.72
CA SER A 191 -7.39 -17.31 -6.90
C SER A 191 -7.39 -18.16 -5.64
N TYR A 192 -7.15 -19.47 -5.80
CA TYR A 192 -7.01 -20.39 -4.69
C TYR A 192 -5.54 -20.82 -4.57
N ASP A 193 -4.92 -20.48 -3.46
CA ASP A 193 -3.53 -20.77 -3.15
C ASP A 193 -3.42 -21.75 -1.98
N THR A 194 -2.59 -22.78 -2.13
CA THR A 194 -2.41 -23.84 -1.12
C THR A 194 -0.97 -23.93 -0.60
N GLU A 195 -0.05 -23.10 -1.08
CA GLU A 195 1.37 -23.26 -0.86
C GLU A 195 2.05 -22.03 -0.23
N SER A 196 1.59 -20.82 -0.56
CA SER A 196 2.30 -19.59 -0.21
C SER A 196 2.18 -19.20 1.26
N TYR A 197 1.15 -19.70 1.96
CA TYR A 197 0.89 -19.33 3.34
C TYR A 197 0.90 -20.55 4.26
N ALA A 198 1.47 -20.39 5.45
CA ALA A 198 1.50 -21.42 6.47
C ALA A 198 1.10 -20.85 7.84
N THR A 199 0.52 -21.72 8.68
CA THR A 199 0.30 -21.41 10.10
C THR A 199 1.64 -21.32 10.84
N SER A 200 1.63 -20.77 12.04
CA SER A 200 2.81 -20.75 12.94
C SER A 200 3.35 -22.16 13.27
N GLU A 201 2.54 -23.19 13.08
CA GLU A 201 2.91 -24.60 13.26
C GLU A 201 3.46 -25.25 11.97
N GLY A 202 3.55 -24.48 10.87
CA GLY A 202 4.08 -24.93 9.59
C GLY A 202 3.11 -25.76 8.74
N HIS A 203 1.80 -25.72 9.05
CA HIS A 203 0.78 -26.29 8.19
C HIS A 203 0.40 -25.32 7.10
N ASN A 204 0.29 -25.77 5.85
CA ASN A 204 -0.20 -24.95 4.76
C ASN A 204 -1.59 -24.39 5.10
N CYS A 205 -1.79 -23.12 4.80
CA CYS A 205 -3.04 -22.41 5.00
C CYS A 205 -3.68 -22.11 3.64
N PRO A 206 -4.57 -22.99 3.11
CA PRO A 206 -5.25 -22.71 1.86
C PRO A 206 -6.02 -21.40 1.91
N SER A 207 -5.80 -20.55 0.92
CA SER A 207 -6.26 -19.17 0.92
C SER A 207 -6.97 -18.81 -0.38
N PHE A 208 -8.08 -18.10 -0.29
CA PHE A 208 -8.73 -17.42 -1.41
C PHE A 208 -8.18 -16.01 -1.49
N LEU A 209 -7.46 -15.70 -2.56
CA LEU A 209 -6.74 -14.45 -2.74
C LEU A 209 -7.45 -13.58 -3.75
N LEU A 210 -7.85 -12.39 -3.31
CA LEU A 210 -8.44 -11.35 -4.15
C LEU A 210 -7.34 -10.50 -4.79
N VAL A 211 -7.58 -10.02 -6.00
CA VAL A 211 -6.62 -9.18 -6.72
C VAL A 211 -6.78 -7.73 -6.25
N PRO A 212 -5.73 -7.12 -5.70
CA PRO A 212 -5.77 -5.72 -5.32
C PRO A 212 -5.58 -4.80 -6.53
N ASP A 213 -6.19 -3.60 -6.48
CA ASP A 213 -6.09 -2.58 -7.53
C ASP A 213 -5.21 -1.40 -7.11
N VAL A 214 -4.35 -0.93 -8.01
CA VAL A 214 -3.68 0.36 -7.86
C VAL A 214 -4.65 1.48 -8.23
N VAL A 215 -4.91 2.38 -7.29
CA VAL A 215 -5.77 3.54 -7.47
C VAL A 215 -4.95 4.82 -7.44
N THR A 216 -5.14 5.63 -8.49
CA THR A 216 -4.52 6.95 -8.69
C THR A 216 -5.58 7.99 -8.97
N ALA A 217 -5.21 9.26 -9.06
CA ALA A 217 -6.15 10.32 -9.45
C ALA A 217 -6.82 10.06 -10.81
N ASP A 218 -6.10 9.42 -11.75
CA ASP A 218 -6.56 9.22 -13.13
C ASP A 218 -7.60 8.09 -13.25
N ASN A 219 -7.50 7.05 -12.41
CA ASN A 219 -8.38 5.87 -12.51
C ASN A 219 -9.39 5.72 -11.36
N MET A 220 -9.38 6.64 -10.41
CA MET A 220 -10.25 6.63 -9.22
C MET A 220 -11.73 6.54 -9.57
N GLN A 221 -12.16 7.19 -10.66
CA GLN A 221 -13.54 7.11 -11.12
C GLN A 221 -13.89 5.67 -11.52
N GLU A 222 -13.09 5.06 -12.38
CA GLU A 222 -13.29 3.70 -12.86
C GLU A 222 -13.24 2.66 -11.74
N LYS A 223 -12.19 2.75 -10.91
CA LYS A 223 -11.87 1.72 -9.90
C LYS A 223 -12.75 1.77 -8.66
N LEU A 224 -13.23 2.94 -8.29
CA LEU A 224 -13.92 3.14 -7.01
C LEU A 224 -15.38 3.59 -7.17
N VAL A 225 -15.68 4.48 -8.13
CA VAL A 225 -17.03 5.03 -8.29
C VAL A 225 -17.88 4.16 -9.19
N ASP A 226 -17.38 3.79 -10.36
CA ASP A 226 -18.12 2.99 -11.33
C ASP A 226 -18.37 1.55 -10.83
N THR A 227 -17.51 1.07 -9.92
CA THR A 227 -17.69 -0.21 -9.21
C THR A 227 -18.68 -0.13 -8.04
N GLY A 228 -19.06 1.09 -7.63
CA GLY A 228 -20.01 1.31 -6.53
C GLY A 228 -19.42 1.22 -5.14
N TYR A 229 -18.11 1.14 -4.98
CA TYR A 229 -17.47 1.13 -3.66
C TYR A 229 -17.48 2.49 -2.98
N TYR A 230 -17.40 3.57 -3.80
CA TYR A 230 -17.46 4.95 -3.35
C TYR A 230 -18.46 5.75 -4.19
N THR A 231 -18.87 6.90 -3.66
CA THR A 231 -19.69 7.89 -4.40
C THR A 231 -19.00 9.24 -4.34
N VAL A 232 -19.35 10.12 -5.26
CA VAL A 232 -18.83 11.50 -5.25
C VAL A 232 -19.75 12.36 -4.35
N GLY A 233 -19.17 12.94 -3.31
CA GLY A 233 -19.85 13.86 -2.41
C GLY A 233 -20.09 15.24 -3.04
N ASP A 234 -20.88 16.10 -2.35
CA ASP A 234 -21.22 17.45 -2.82
C ASP A 234 -20.00 18.36 -3.01
N ASP A 235 -18.92 18.10 -2.29
CA ASP A 235 -17.63 18.79 -2.39
C ASP A 235 -16.73 18.27 -3.52
N GLY A 236 -17.20 17.25 -4.24
CA GLY A 236 -16.49 16.61 -5.33
C GLY A 236 -15.46 15.57 -4.89
N TYR A 237 -15.27 15.31 -3.60
CA TYR A 237 -14.42 14.23 -3.10
C TYR A 237 -15.20 12.94 -2.94
N LEU A 238 -14.46 11.81 -2.83
CA LEU A 238 -15.08 10.50 -2.64
C LEU A 238 -15.51 10.31 -1.20
N VAL A 239 -16.65 9.67 -1.04
CA VAL A 239 -17.16 9.16 0.24
C VAL A 239 -17.52 7.68 0.07
N ALA A 240 -17.36 6.88 1.11
CA ALA A 240 -17.73 5.49 1.06
C ALA A 240 -19.21 5.34 0.68
N ALA A 241 -19.53 4.41 -0.20
CA ALA A 241 -20.92 4.07 -0.50
C ALA A 241 -21.53 3.41 0.74
N GLY A 242 -22.73 3.85 1.16
CA GLY A 242 -23.42 3.38 2.35
C GLY A 242 -24.08 2.01 2.19
#